data_9fde72e6b5f28bc806eeb3e2c9006f15
#
_entry.id   9fde72e6b5f28bc806eeb3e2c9006f15
#
_cell.length_a   1.000
_cell.length_b   1.000
_cell.length_c   1.000
_cell.angle_alpha   90.00
_cell.angle_beta   90.00
_cell.angle_gamma   90.00
#
_symmetry.space_group_name_H-M   'P 1'
#
loop_
_entity.id
_entity.type
_entity.pdbx_description
1 polymer ?
#
loop_
_entity_poly.entity_id
_entity_poly.type
_entity_poly.pdbx_seq_one_letter_code
_entity_poly.pdbx_strand_id
1 'polypeptide(L)'
;MSDVLSVRDLTVKFTSRSGAVHTAVESLSLSLAAGGTLAVVGESGSGKTTLLRAIIGLAEKTSGSVAIFGKDADGLAKHEITELRRRCGYVPQDPYGAIPPGLSAIDAVIEPALIARLGLDKESRHARAETLLAEFGLTGERILASRAVSLSGGQRQRVELARALMLSPELLLCDEPTSMEDVSTRGDIIDALKKRVSDGMSLLFVTHDLILAGRAADRIIVMKDGCLCEEGPSERLINSPAHPYTKALMEAVPRLDAIRG
;
A
#
# COMPACT_ATOMS: atom_id res chain seq x y z
N MET A 1 8.30 21.54 0.60
CA MET A 1 8.67 20.11 0.58
C MET A 1 8.42 19.59 -0.82
N SER A 2 9.31 18.80 -1.39
CA SER A 2 9.11 18.22 -2.73
C SER A 2 8.20 17.00 -2.64
N ASP A 3 7.34 16.82 -3.67
CA ASP A 3 6.52 15.62 -3.75
C ASP A 3 7.37 14.38 -4.07
N VAL A 4 7.15 13.31 -3.31
CA VAL A 4 7.74 11.99 -3.57
C VAL A 4 7.00 11.26 -4.70
N LEU A 5 5.72 11.55 -4.83
CA LEU A 5 4.84 11.02 -5.87
C LEU A 5 3.97 12.15 -6.44
N SER A 6 3.91 12.23 -7.76
CA SER A 6 3.00 13.12 -8.49
C SER A 6 2.34 12.34 -9.62
N VAL A 7 1.04 12.30 -9.64
CA VAL A 7 0.21 11.69 -10.68
C VAL A 7 -0.63 12.79 -11.29
N ARG A 8 -0.66 12.89 -12.63
CA ARG A 8 -1.41 13.91 -13.35
C ARG A 8 -2.26 13.29 -14.45
N ASP A 9 -3.55 13.56 -14.39
CA ASP A 9 -4.57 13.15 -15.38
C ASP A 9 -4.49 11.68 -15.79
N LEU A 10 -4.13 10.80 -14.82
CA LEU A 10 -3.93 9.39 -15.05
C LEU A 10 -5.22 8.72 -15.47
N THR A 11 -5.21 8.09 -16.64
CA THR A 11 -6.31 7.25 -17.13
C THR A 11 -5.79 5.84 -17.40
N VAL A 12 -6.54 4.84 -16.92
CA VAL A 12 -6.26 3.43 -17.16
C VAL A 12 -7.52 2.77 -17.71
N LYS A 13 -7.42 2.18 -18.92
CA LYS A 13 -8.50 1.46 -19.57
C LYS A 13 -8.09 0.03 -19.87
N PHE A 14 -9.02 -0.88 -19.69
CA PHE A 14 -8.88 -2.28 -20.08
C PHE A 14 -9.84 -2.60 -21.21
N THR A 15 -9.34 -3.29 -22.22
CA THR A 15 -10.18 -3.80 -23.32
C THR A 15 -10.44 -5.28 -23.10
N SER A 16 -11.69 -5.67 -22.99
CA SER A 16 -12.09 -7.07 -22.87
C SER A 16 -11.85 -7.83 -24.18
N ARG A 17 -11.85 -9.15 -24.12
CA ARG A 17 -11.77 -10.00 -25.33
C ARG A 17 -12.91 -9.76 -26.31
N SER A 18 -14.04 -9.27 -25.84
CA SER A 18 -15.20 -8.88 -26.69
C SER A 18 -15.08 -7.49 -27.29
N GLY A 19 -14.01 -6.76 -27.03
CA GLY A 19 -13.79 -5.37 -27.49
C GLY A 19 -14.43 -4.30 -26.61
N ALA A 20 -15.13 -4.67 -25.53
CA ALA A 20 -15.68 -3.68 -24.59
C ALA A 20 -14.55 -3.01 -23.79
N VAL A 21 -14.59 -1.68 -23.73
CA VAL A 21 -13.62 -0.87 -22.99
C VAL A 21 -14.20 -0.54 -21.61
N HIS A 22 -13.43 -0.86 -20.55
CA HIS A 22 -13.72 -0.48 -19.17
C HIS A 22 -12.68 0.52 -18.69
N THR A 23 -13.11 1.69 -18.24
CA THR A 23 -12.24 2.70 -17.63
C THR A 23 -12.14 2.43 -16.14
N ALA A 24 -10.98 1.97 -15.68
CA ALA A 24 -10.75 1.64 -14.28
C ALA A 24 -10.23 2.83 -13.45
N VAL A 25 -9.55 3.79 -14.10
CA VAL A 25 -9.15 5.08 -13.53
C VAL A 25 -9.37 6.14 -14.61
N GLU A 26 -10.02 7.25 -14.26
CA GLU A 26 -10.37 8.31 -15.21
C GLU A 26 -9.83 9.66 -14.76
N SER A 27 -8.86 10.17 -15.52
CA SER A 27 -8.24 11.52 -15.36
C SER A 27 -7.94 11.88 -13.89
N LEU A 28 -7.36 10.92 -13.14
CA LEU A 28 -7.08 11.10 -11.72
C LEU A 28 -5.74 11.78 -11.53
N SER A 29 -5.73 12.83 -10.69
CA SER A 29 -4.52 13.54 -10.27
C SER A 29 -4.38 13.46 -8.76
N LEU A 30 -3.16 13.20 -8.27
CA LEU A 30 -2.82 13.22 -6.86
C LEU A 30 -1.35 13.55 -6.63
N SER A 31 -1.02 13.99 -5.43
CA SER A 31 0.38 14.12 -5.00
C SER A 31 0.57 13.66 -3.57
N LEU A 32 1.78 13.19 -3.26
CA LEU A 32 2.21 12.82 -1.92
C LEU A 32 3.54 13.51 -1.63
N ALA A 33 3.58 14.32 -0.58
CA ALA A 33 4.80 14.96 -0.11
C ALA A 33 5.73 13.94 0.55
N ALA A 34 7.04 14.21 0.50
CA ALA A 34 8.02 13.37 1.20
C ALA A 34 7.74 13.31 2.71
N GLY A 35 7.75 12.12 3.29
CA GLY A 35 7.42 11.86 4.70
C GLY A 35 5.93 11.99 5.02
N GLY A 36 5.05 12.18 4.02
CA GLY A 36 3.60 12.28 4.22
C GLY A 36 2.88 10.94 4.09
N THR A 37 1.60 10.96 4.44
CA THR A 37 0.70 9.81 4.34
C THR A 37 -0.55 10.16 3.53
N LEU A 38 -0.89 9.31 2.55
CA LEU A 38 -2.08 9.44 1.72
C LEU A 38 -2.86 8.13 1.71
N ALA A 39 -4.14 8.19 2.05
CA ALA A 39 -5.05 7.07 1.87
C ALA A 39 -5.95 7.29 0.64
N VAL A 40 -6.18 6.24 -0.12
CA VAL A 40 -7.19 6.21 -1.17
C VAL A 40 -8.30 5.27 -0.74
N VAL A 41 -9.51 5.79 -0.59
CA VAL A 41 -10.68 5.08 -0.03
C VAL A 41 -11.77 4.94 -1.08
N GLY A 42 -12.51 3.85 -1.04
CA GLY A 42 -13.68 3.60 -1.90
C GLY A 42 -14.11 2.14 -1.85
N GLU A 43 -15.27 1.85 -2.40
CA GLU A 43 -15.80 0.48 -2.48
C GLU A 43 -14.93 -0.44 -3.34
N SER A 44 -15.19 -1.76 -3.25
CA SER A 44 -14.56 -2.73 -4.15
C SER A 44 -14.93 -2.39 -5.60
N GLY A 45 -13.94 -2.45 -6.50
CA GLY A 45 -14.13 -2.09 -7.90
C GLY A 45 -14.01 -0.59 -8.22
N SER A 46 -13.79 0.30 -7.25
CA SER A 46 -13.65 1.75 -7.51
C SER A 46 -12.35 2.16 -8.22
N GLY A 47 -11.44 1.22 -8.53
CA GLY A 47 -10.19 1.50 -9.29
C GLY A 47 -8.93 1.64 -8.46
N LYS A 48 -8.97 1.55 -7.12
CA LYS A 48 -7.84 1.77 -6.20
C LYS A 48 -6.62 0.88 -6.47
N THR A 49 -6.83 -0.42 -6.56
CA THR A 49 -5.76 -1.39 -6.90
C THR A 49 -5.15 -1.08 -8.27
N THR A 50 -5.98 -0.70 -9.24
CA THR A 50 -5.52 -0.31 -10.58
C THR A 50 -4.68 0.95 -10.53
N LEU A 51 -5.08 1.95 -9.74
CA LEU A 51 -4.31 3.16 -9.49
C LEU A 51 -2.92 2.84 -8.93
N LEU A 52 -2.84 2.03 -7.85
CA LEU A 52 -1.54 1.62 -7.28
C LEU A 52 -0.67 0.88 -8.30
N ARG A 53 -1.26 -0.07 -9.03
CA ARG A 53 -0.53 -0.84 -10.05
C ARG A 53 -0.03 0.05 -11.19
N ALA A 54 -0.79 1.05 -11.60
CA ALA A 54 -0.35 2.01 -12.61
C ALA A 54 0.80 2.88 -12.10
N ILE A 55 0.75 3.33 -10.84
CA ILE A 55 1.83 4.11 -10.22
C ILE A 55 3.17 3.37 -10.26
N ILE A 56 3.18 2.07 -9.94
CA ILE A 56 4.42 1.26 -9.93
C ILE A 56 4.75 0.61 -11.28
N GLY A 57 3.97 0.91 -12.33
CA GLY A 57 4.18 0.37 -13.67
C GLY A 57 3.84 -1.11 -13.82
N LEU A 58 2.92 -1.65 -13.00
CA LEU A 58 2.36 -3.02 -13.12
C LEU A 58 1.03 -3.02 -13.91
N ALA A 59 0.40 -1.88 -14.13
CA ALA A 59 -0.69 -1.68 -15.06
C ALA A 59 -0.31 -0.61 -16.07
N GLU A 60 -0.57 -0.86 -17.34
CA GLU A 60 -0.31 0.09 -18.41
C GLU A 60 -1.31 1.25 -18.33
N LYS A 61 -0.81 2.47 -18.32
CA LYS A 61 -1.63 3.67 -18.38
C LYS A 61 -2.04 3.98 -19.81
N THR A 62 -3.25 4.46 -20.00
CA THR A 62 -3.76 4.90 -21.29
C THR A 62 -3.33 6.33 -21.61
N SER A 63 -3.31 7.20 -20.57
CA SER A 63 -2.86 8.59 -20.67
C SER A 63 -2.47 9.13 -19.28
N GLY A 64 -1.94 10.35 -19.24
CA GLY A 64 -1.47 11.00 -18.03
C GLY A 64 -0.01 10.69 -17.71
N SER A 65 0.51 11.21 -16.61
CA SER A 65 1.90 11.02 -16.20
C SER A 65 2.00 10.60 -14.72
N VAL A 66 3.07 9.85 -14.41
CA VAL A 66 3.43 9.44 -13.05
C VAL A 66 4.89 9.78 -12.83
N ALA A 67 5.16 10.65 -11.88
CA ALA A 67 6.52 10.97 -11.46
C ALA A 67 6.75 10.50 -10.02
N ILE A 68 7.82 9.74 -9.80
CA ILE A 68 8.26 9.26 -8.49
C ILE A 68 9.65 9.83 -8.22
N PHE A 69 9.85 10.43 -7.06
CA PHE A 69 11.08 11.15 -6.69
C PHE A 69 11.50 12.19 -7.75
N GLY A 70 10.51 12.88 -8.34
CA GLY A 70 10.72 13.88 -9.38
C GLY A 70 11.11 13.33 -10.76
N LYS A 71 11.17 11.99 -10.92
CA LYS A 71 11.45 11.35 -12.22
C LYS A 71 10.16 10.83 -12.83
N ASP A 72 9.87 11.26 -14.07
CA ASP A 72 8.77 10.66 -14.84
C ASP A 72 9.11 9.20 -15.16
N ALA A 73 8.17 8.31 -14.89
CA ALA A 73 8.35 6.88 -15.16
C ALA A 73 8.43 6.57 -16.67
N ASP A 74 7.90 7.47 -17.51
CA ASP A 74 7.97 7.32 -18.96
C ASP A 74 9.35 7.66 -19.48
N GLY A 75 9.89 6.77 -20.30
CA GLY A 75 11.17 6.98 -20.95
C GLY A 75 12.41 6.68 -20.09
N LEU A 76 12.26 6.19 -18.86
CA LEU A 76 13.38 5.74 -18.05
C LEU A 76 14.04 4.49 -18.64
N ALA A 77 15.36 4.44 -18.61
CA ALA A 77 16.11 3.23 -18.95
C ALA A 77 15.86 2.13 -17.91
N LYS A 78 16.05 0.86 -18.29
CA LYS A 78 15.79 -0.29 -17.39
C LYS A 78 16.52 -0.20 -16.05
N HIS A 79 17.75 0.31 -16.04
CA HIS A 79 18.53 0.44 -14.80
C HIS A 79 17.93 1.55 -13.90
N GLU A 80 17.44 2.65 -14.46
CA GLU A 80 16.79 3.73 -13.71
C GLU A 80 15.47 3.26 -13.09
N ILE A 81 14.67 2.48 -13.83
CA ILE A 81 13.47 1.82 -13.30
C ILE A 81 13.82 0.89 -12.16
N THR A 82 14.92 0.12 -12.27
CA THR A 82 15.38 -0.78 -11.21
C THR A 82 15.77 0.00 -9.95
N GLU A 83 16.52 1.09 -10.09
CA GLU A 83 16.89 1.96 -8.96
C GLU A 83 15.67 2.63 -8.32
N LEU A 84 14.73 3.10 -9.12
CA LEU A 84 13.49 3.67 -8.63
C LEU A 84 12.67 2.63 -7.83
N ARG A 85 12.55 1.42 -8.36
CA ARG A 85 11.84 0.31 -7.69
C ARG A 85 12.50 -0.13 -6.38
N ARG A 86 13.81 -0.03 -6.24
CA ARG A 86 14.50 -0.32 -4.96
C ARG A 86 14.13 0.66 -3.85
N ARG A 87 13.81 1.90 -4.22
CA ARG A 87 13.38 2.95 -3.29
C ARG A 87 11.88 2.87 -2.99
N CYS A 88 11.13 2.05 -3.73
CA CYS A 88 9.70 1.83 -3.54
C CYS A 88 9.45 0.43 -2.98
N GLY A 89 8.64 0.34 -1.92
CA GLY A 89 8.04 -0.91 -1.47
C GLY A 89 6.61 -1.04 -2.01
N TYR A 90 6.19 -2.27 -2.29
CA TYR A 90 4.81 -2.55 -2.67
C TYR A 90 4.28 -3.77 -1.92
N VAL A 91 3.12 -3.61 -1.30
CA VAL A 91 2.37 -4.67 -0.61
C VAL A 91 1.08 -4.91 -1.39
N PRO A 92 0.93 -6.04 -2.08
CA PRO A 92 -0.29 -6.37 -2.83
C PRO A 92 -1.43 -6.78 -1.90
N GLN A 93 -2.66 -6.73 -2.41
CA GLN A 93 -3.87 -7.12 -1.67
C GLN A 93 -3.90 -8.61 -1.34
N ASP A 94 -3.41 -9.47 -2.25
CA ASP A 94 -3.38 -10.92 -2.04
C ASP A 94 -2.00 -11.38 -1.56
N PRO A 95 -1.83 -11.71 -0.27
CA PRO A 95 -0.56 -12.21 0.26
C PRO A 95 -0.27 -13.66 -0.16
N TYR A 96 -1.26 -14.38 -0.71
CA TYR A 96 -1.06 -15.77 -1.14
C TYR A 96 -0.27 -15.89 -2.43
N GLY A 97 -0.44 -14.94 -3.34
CA GLY A 97 0.32 -14.86 -4.60
C GLY A 97 1.69 -14.20 -4.47
N ALA A 98 1.94 -13.46 -3.40
CA ALA A 98 3.11 -12.61 -3.28
C ALA A 98 4.35 -13.32 -2.69
N ILE A 99 4.14 -14.29 -1.79
CA ILE A 99 5.23 -15.05 -1.15
C ILE A 99 5.33 -16.45 -1.76
N PRO A 100 6.50 -16.86 -2.29
CA PRO A 100 6.70 -18.22 -2.74
C PRO A 100 6.38 -19.24 -1.64
N PRO A 101 5.54 -20.26 -1.92
CA PRO A 101 4.98 -21.14 -0.89
C PRO A 101 6.04 -21.98 -0.14
N GLY A 102 7.20 -22.18 -0.75
CA GLY A 102 8.31 -22.97 -0.18
C GLY A 102 9.22 -22.18 0.77
N LEU A 103 9.18 -20.85 0.77
CA LEU A 103 10.02 -20.04 1.64
C LEU A 103 9.50 -20.06 3.09
N SER A 104 10.42 -20.00 4.05
CA SER A 104 10.07 -19.67 5.43
C SER A 104 9.71 -18.19 5.55
N ALA A 105 9.06 -17.79 6.66
CA ALA A 105 8.73 -16.39 6.91
C ALA A 105 9.97 -15.50 6.86
N ILE A 106 11.07 -15.93 7.49
CA ILE A 106 12.30 -15.16 7.53
C ILE A 106 13.00 -15.11 6.16
N ASP A 107 13.02 -16.24 5.42
CA ASP A 107 13.61 -16.26 4.08
C ASP A 107 12.83 -15.38 3.09
N ALA A 108 11.50 -15.34 3.22
CA ALA A 108 10.66 -14.47 2.41
C ALA A 108 10.99 -12.98 2.64
N VAL A 109 11.28 -12.58 3.87
CA VAL A 109 11.70 -11.20 4.18
C VAL A 109 13.12 -10.92 3.68
N ILE A 110 14.02 -11.91 3.70
CA ILE A 110 15.42 -11.77 3.23
C ILE A 110 15.50 -11.71 1.69
N GLU A 111 14.59 -12.36 0.97
CA GLU A 111 14.65 -12.53 -0.48
C GLU A 111 14.88 -11.19 -1.25
N PRO A 112 14.18 -10.07 -0.97
CA PRO A 112 14.43 -8.81 -1.66
C PRO A 112 15.87 -8.31 -1.55
N ALA A 113 16.52 -8.49 -0.39
CA ALA A 113 17.90 -8.09 -0.19
C ALA A 113 18.89 -8.92 -1.02
N LEU A 114 18.59 -10.22 -1.23
CA LEU A 114 19.37 -11.10 -2.10
C LEU A 114 19.22 -10.70 -3.57
N ILE A 115 17.98 -10.47 -4.02
CA ILE A 115 17.68 -10.04 -5.39
C ILE A 115 18.33 -8.69 -5.71
N ALA A 116 18.21 -7.73 -4.77
CA ALA A 116 18.79 -6.40 -4.92
C ALA A 116 20.32 -6.38 -4.72
N ARG A 117 20.93 -7.50 -4.31
CA ARG A 117 22.36 -7.61 -3.98
C ARG A 117 22.80 -6.54 -2.98
N LEU A 118 22.05 -6.44 -1.90
CA LEU A 118 22.24 -5.42 -0.88
C LEU A 118 23.49 -5.73 -0.06
N GLY A 119 24.64 -5.63 -0.36
CA GLY A 119 25.95 -5.85 0.28
C GLY A 119 26.03 -6.30 1.76
N LEU A 120 24.90 -6.73 2.36
CA LEU A 120 24.82 -7.24 3.72
C LEU A 120 25.32 -8.70 3.80
N ASP A 121 26.05 -9.05 4.85
CA ASP A 121 26.37 -10.45 5.14
C ASP A 121 25.11 -11.23 5.59
N LYS A 122 25.28 -12.54 5.78
CA LYS A 122 24.17 -13.42 6.14
C LYS A 122 23.56 -13.06 7.50
N GLU A 123 24.39 -12.79 8.48
CA GLU A 123 23.97 -12.48 9.86
C GLU A 123 23.19 -11.17 9.92
N SER A 124 23.72 -10.12 9.28
CA SER A 124 23.06 -8.81 9.19
C SER A 124 21.70 -8.88 8.48
N ARG A 125 21.57 -9.70 7.42
CA ARG A 125 20.28 -9.92 6.76
C ARG A 125 19.27 -10.61 7.67
N HIS A 126 19.71 -11.64 8.40
CA HIS A 126 18.87 -12.37 9.36
C HIS A 126 18.39 -11.44 10.49
N ALA A 127 19.32 -10.76 11.16
CA ALA A 127 18.98 -9.84 12.26
C ALA A 127 18.01 -8.74 11.81
N ARG A 128 18.19 -8.20 10.60
CA ARG A 128 17.28 -7.20 10.04
C ARG A 128 15.89 -7.80 9.75
N ALA A 129 15.82 -8.99 9.18
CA ALA A 129 14.55 -9.67 8.90
C ALA A 129 13.79 -10.00 10.19
N GLU A 130 14.48 -10.49 11.23
CA GLU A 130 13.90 -10.72 12.55
C GLU A 130 13.33 -9.45 13.17
N THR A 131 14.08 -8.34 13.10
CA THR A 131 13.63 -7.02 13.58
C THR A 131 12.36 -6.60 12.85
N LEU A 132 12.32 -6.70 11.53
CA LEU A 132 11.15 -6.33 10.72
C LEU A 132 9.94 -7.21 11.04
N LEU A 133 10.12 -8.52 11.18
CA LEU A 133 9.05 -9.44 11.56
C LEU A 133 8.52 -9.13 12.97
N ALA A 134 9.40 -8.83 13.91
CA ALA A 134 9.02 -8.47 15.28
C ALA A 134 8.21 -7.15 15.34
N GLU A 135 8.49 -6.18 14.49
CA GLU A 135 7.69 -4.94 14.38
C GLU A 135 6.23 -5.19 14.04
N PHE A 136 5.94 -6.28 13.32
CA PHE A 136 4.59 -6.71 13.00
C PHE A 136 4.10 -7.86 13.91
N GLY A 137 4.72 -8.07 15.08
CA GLY A 137 4.30 -9.04 16.07
C GLY A 137 4.58 -10.51 15.68
N LEU A 138 5.44 -10.75 14.70
CA LEU A 138 5.86 -12.10 14.33
C LEU A 138 7.20 -12.43 15.01
N THR A 139 7.11 -13.03 16.18
CA THR A 139 8.27 -13.40 17.00
C THR A 139 8.31 -14.88 17.31
N GLY A 140 9.51 -15.37 17.66
CA GLY A 140 9.74 -16.75 18.05
C GLY A 140 10.15 -17.64 16.88
N GLU A 141 11.12 -18.49 17.16
CA GLU A 141 11.81 -19.34 16.18
C GLU A 141 10.85 -20.20 15.33
N ARG A 142 9.78 -20.72 15.97
CA ARG A 142 8.77 -21.53 15.28
C ARG A 142 8.06 -20.76 14.16
N ILE A 143 7.68 -19.50 14.39
CA ILE A 143 7.00 -18.67 13.39
C ILE A 143 7.98 -18.27 12.29
N LEU A 144 9.19 -17.85 12.65
CA LEU A 144 10.21 -17.43 11.70
C LEU A 144 10.59 -18.55 10.73
N ALA A 145 10.66 -19.80 11.22
CA ALA A 145 10.95 -20.99 10.42
C ALA A 145 9.72 -21.56 9.69
N SER A 146 8.51 -21.11 9.98
CA SER A 146 7.28 -21.62 9.35
C SER A 146 7.26 -21.28 7.86
N ARG A 147 6.92 -22.27 7.03
CA ARG A 147 6.74 -22.04 5.59
C ARG A 147 5.52 -21.17 5.32
N ALA A 148 5.58 -20.35 4.28
CA ALA A 148 4.49 -19.45 3.89
C ALA A 148 3.13 -20.17 3.79
N VAL A 149 3.07 -21.41 3.31
CA VAL A 149 1.83 -22.20 3.22
C VAL A 149 1.20 -22.52 4.57
N SER A 150 1.98 -22.52 5.65
CA SER A 150 1.52 -22.86 7.01
C SER A 150 1.10 -21.64 7.84
N LEU A 151 1.32 -20.43 7.31
CA LEU A 151 0.97 -19.17 7.97
C LEU A 151 -0.53 -18.87 7.76
N SER A 152 -1.18 -18.29 8.78
CA SER A 152 -2.52 -17.70 8.62
C SER A 152 -2.49 -16.54 7.63
N GLY A 153 -3.66 -16.11 7.12
CA GLY A 153 -3.76 -14.95 6.22
C GLY A 153 -3.14 -13.69 6.82
N GLY A 154 -3.46 -13.37 8.06
CA GLY A 154 -2.87 -12.21 8.76
C GLY A 154 -1.36 -12.36 8.99
N GLN A 155 -0.88 -13.53 9.43
CA GLN A 155 0.55 -13.77 9.56
C GLN A 155 1.28 -13.56 8.22
N ARG A 156 0.71 -14.04 7.13
CA ARG A 156 1.27 -13.88 5.78
C ARG A 156 1.30 -12.43 5.34
N GLN A 157 0.23 -11.67 5.61
CA GLN A 157 0.16 -10.24 5.34
C GLN A 157 1.24 -9.46 6.10
N ARG A 158 1.49 -9.82 7.37
CA ARG A 158 2.57 -9.21 8.17
C ARG A 158 3.96 -9.57 7.66
N VAL A 159 4.17 -10.79 7.17
CA VAL A 159 5.41 -11.17 6.47
C VAL A 159 5.60 -10.34 5.19
N GLU A 160 4.54 -10.09 4.42
CA GLU A 160 4.58 -9.23 3.23
C GLU A 160 4.97 -7.78 3.59
N LEU A 161 4.41 -7.23 4.64
CA LEU A 161 4.77 -5.89 5.13
C LEU A 161 6.25 -5.83 5.52
N ALA A 162 6.73 -6.80 6.31
CA ALA A 162 8.14 -6.90 6.67
C ALA A 162 9.04 -7.05 5.44
N ARG A 163 8.64 -7.88 4.47
CA ARG A 163 9.34 -8.08 3.20
C ARG A 163 9.47 -6.80 2.40
N ALA A 164 8.38 -6.03 2.27
CA ALA A 164 8.38 -4.77 1.55
C ALA A 164 9.31 -3.72 2.18
N LEU A 165 9.53 -3.79 3.49
CA LEU A 165 10.42 -2.90 4.24
C LEU A 165 11.89 -3.33 4.24
N MET A 166 12.22 -4.52 3.72
CA MET A 166 13.59 -5.06 3.76
C MET A 166 14.62 -4.17 3.07
N LEU A 167 14.23 -3.45 2.03
CA LEU A 167 15.10 -2.53 1.29
C LEU A 167 15.09 -1.10 1.85
N SER A 168 14.44 -0.81 2.99
CA SER A 168 14.22 0.54 3.52
C SER A 168 13.65 1.50 2.48
N PRO A 169 12.46 1.24 1.94
CA PRO A 169 11.89 2.08 0.90
C PRO A 169 11.62 3.50 1.44
N GLU A 170 11.80 4.50 0.57
CA GLU A 170 11.43 5.88 0.84
C GLU A 170 9.93 6.14 0.57
N LEU A 171 9.33 5.30 -0.30
CA LEU A 171 7.91 5.28 -0.60
C LEU A 171 7.38 3.85 -0.47
N LEU A 172 6.40 3.65 0.39
CA LEU A 172 5.67 2.40 0.52
C LEU A 172 4.26 2.55 -0.05
N LEU A 173 3.88 1.64 -0.94
CA LEU A 173 2.54 1.55 -1.51
C LEU A 173 1.88 0.26 -1.01
N CYS A 174 0.71 0.36 -0.37
CA CYS A 174 0.01 -0.79 0.19
C CYS A 174 -1.40 -0.92 -0.38
N ASP A 175 -1.72 -2.10 -0.87
CA ASP A 175 -3.06 -2.46 -1.32
C ASP A 175 -3.77 -3.23 -0.22
N GLU A 176 -4.65 -2.58 0.54
CA GLU A 176 -5.40 -3.12 1.68
C GLU A 176 -4.52 -3.83 2.74
N PRO A 177 -3.55 -3.13 3.38
CA PRO A 177 -2.53 -3.74 4.25
C PRO A 177 -3.06 -4.42 5.51
N THR A 178 -4.36 -4.32 5.81
CA THR A 178 -4.98 -4.88 7.00
C THR A 178 -6.20 -5.74 6.70
N SER A 179 -6.42 -6.14 5.43
CA SER A 179 -7.63 -6.86 5.01
C SER A 179 -7.77 -8.26 5.63
N MET A 180 -6.65 -8.90 5.98
CA MET A 180 -6.62 -10.24 6.58
C MET A 180 -6.51 -10.23 8.11
N GLU A 181 -6.62 -9.04 8.73
CA GLU A 181 -6.43 -8.86 10.16
C GLU A 181 -7.75 -8.63 10.90
N ASP A 182 -7.78 -9.09 12.14
CA ASP A 182 -8.85 -8.80 13.08
C ASP A 182 -8.87 -7.30 13.41
N VAL A 183 -10.03 -6.79 13.80
CA VAL A 183 -10.21 -5.36 14.18
C VAL A 183 -9.21 -4.93 15.26
N SER A 184 -8.89 -5.83 16.21
CA SER A 184 -7.94 -5.58 17.30
C SER A 184 -6.48 -5.42 16.82
N THR A 185 -6.08 -6.13 15.78
CA THR A 185 -4.69 -6.14 15.28
C THR A 185 -4.42 -5.16 14.15
N ARG A 186 -5.47 -4.67 13.47
CA ARG A 186 -5.34 -3.64 12.43
C ARG A 186 -4.64 -2.39 12.94
N GLY A 187 -4.94 -2.00 14.19
CA GLY A 187 -4.31 -0.84 14.84
C GLY A 187 -2.81 -0.98 14.96
N ASP A 188 -2.32 -2.13 15.37
CA ASP A 188 -0.88 -2.38 15.58
C ASP A 188 -0.09 -2.26 14.27
N ILE A 189 -0.65 -2.78 13.16
CA ILE A 189 -0.03 -2.64 11.83
C ILE A 189 0.06 -1.17 11.42
N ILE A 190 -1.02 -0.42 11.59
CA ILE A 190 -1.04 1.01 11.26
C ILE A 190 -0.04 1.77 12.12
N ASP A 191 0.05 1.48 13.41
CA ASP A 191 0.99 2.15 14.31
C ASP A 191 2.46 1.82 13.95
N ALA A 192 2.75 0.58 13.53
CA ALA A 192 4.06 0.20 13.00
C ALA A 192 4.40 0.97 11.71
N LEU A 193 3.46 1.09 10.77
CA LEU A 193 3.65 1.86 9.55
C LEU A 193 3.82 3.36 9.84
N LYS A 194 3.05 3.94 10.75
CA LYS A 194 3.19 5.35 11.17
C LYS A 194 4.56 5.63 11.79
N LYS A 195 5.10 4.70 12.57
CA LYS A 195 6.46 4.82 13.09
C LYS A 195 7.47 4.92 11.95
N ARG A 196 7.36 4.12 10.90
CA ARG A 196 8.22 4.20 9.72
C ARG A 196 8.06 5.52 8.97
N VAL A 197 6.86 6.08 8.95
CA VAL A 197 6.62 7.41 8.38
C VAL A 197 7.32 8.48 9.22
N SER A 198 7.26 8.41 10.55
CA SER A 198 7.98 9.35 11.42
C SER A 198 9.51 9.28 11.26
N ASP A 199 10.03 8.13 10.79
CA ASP A 199 11.43 7.92 10.43
C ASP A 199 11.76 8.40 8.99
N GLY A 200 10.80 9.01 8.28
CA GLY A 200 10.99 9.67 6.98
C GLY A 200 10.46 8.90 5.77
N MET A 201 9.86 7.71 5.93
CA MET A 201 9.20 6.99 4.84
C MET A 201 7.90 7.72 4.45
N SER A 202 7.56 7.73 3.17
CA SER A 202 6.24 8.17 2.69
C SER A 202 5.34 6.96 2.49
N LEU A 203 4.03 7.11 2.79
CA LEU A 203 3.07 6.00 2.69
C LEU A 203 1.87 6.39 1.84
N LEU A 204 1.59 5.61 0.79
CA LEU A 204 0.31 5.60 0.11
C LEU A 204 -0.33 4.25 0.31
N PHE A 205 -1.55 4.21 0.83
CA PHE A 205 -2.28 2.96 0.96
C PHE A 205 -3.72 3.09 0.48
N VAL A 206 -4.26 2.00 -0.03
CA VAL A 206 -5.67 1.93 -0.38
C VAL A 206 -6.41 1.06 0.64
N THR A 207 -7.64 1.44 0.92
CA THR A 207 -8.52 0.71 1.84
C THR A 207 -9.99 0.99 1.51
N HIS A 208 -10.89 0.13 1.96
CA HIS A 208 -12.33 0.41 1.98
C HIS A 208 -12.79 0.96 3.35
N ASP A 209 -11.89 1.00 4.34
CA ASP A 209 -12.18 1.46 5.71
C ASP A 209 -11.79 2.93 5.89
N LEU A 210 -12.80 3.81 5.83
CA LEU A 210 -12.60 5.26 5.96
C LEU A 210 -12.12 5.67 7.36
N ILE A 211 -12.53 4.95 8.41
CA ILE A 211 -12.09 5.22 9.79
C ILE A 211 -10.60 4.88 9.94
N LEU A 212 -10.19 3.73 9.40
CA LEU A 212 -8.78 3.35 9.38
C LEU A 212 -7.94 4.38 8.61
N ALA A 213 -8.44 4.84 7.46
CA ALA A 213 -7.80 5.89 6.67
C ALA A 213 -7.66 7.19 7.47
N GLY A 214 -8.72 7.60 8.18
CA GLY A 214 -8.70 8.78 9.04
C GLY A 214 -7.68 8.72 10.19
N ARG A 215 -7.46 7.51 10.74
CA ARG A 215 -6.46 7.28 11.79
C ARG A 215 -5.01 7.28 11.26
N ALA A 216 -4.82 6.81 10.03
CA ALA A 216 -3.51 6.48 9.49
C ALA A 216 -2.92 7.56 8.56
N ALA A 217 -3.74 8.32 7.88
CA ALA A 217 -3.31 9.24 6.83
C ALA A 217 -3.48 10.72 7.19
N ASP A 218 -2.59 11.57 6.66
CA ASP A 218 -2.72 13.02 6.75
C ASP A 218 -3.81 13.52 5.80
N ARG A 219 -3.90 12.90 4.61
CA ARG A 219 -4.86 13.22 3.56
C ARG A 219 -5.56 11.97 3.06
N ILE A 220 -6.81 12.14 2.67
CA ILE A 220 -7.64 11.07 2.07
C ILE A 220 -8.13 11.52 0.71
N ILE A 221 -8.10 10.60 -0.23
CA ILE A 221 -8.78 10.66 -1.52
C ILE A 221 -9.90 9.63 -1.51
N VAL A 222 -11.11 10.03 -1.88
CA VAL A 222 -12.25 9.14 -2.04
C VAL A 222 -12.48 8.89 -3.52
N MET A 223 -12.45 7.61 -3.92
CA MET A 223 -12.67 7.16 -5.29
C MET A 223 -13.99 6.41 -5.45
N LYS A 224 -14.69 6.69 -6.54
CA LYS A 224 -15.86 5.93 -6.99
C LYS A 224 -15.83 5.76 -8.51
N ASP A 225 -16.10 4.57 -9.00
CA ASP A 225 -16.22 4.26 -10.44
C ASP A 225 -15.04 4.81 -11.28
N GLY A 226 -13.81 4.69 -10.77
CA GLY A 226 -12.60 5.17 -11.42
C GLY A 226 -12.29 6.66 -11.24
N CYS A 227 -13.20 7.44 -10.67
CA CYS A 227 -13.09 8.88 -10.53
C CYS A 227 -12.77 9.30 -9.09
N LEU A 228 -12.08 10.45 -8.94
CA LEU A 228 -11.92 11.13 -7.67
C LEU A 228 -13.24 11.85 -7.32
N CYS A 229 -13.83 11.53 -6.16
CA CYS A 229 -15.05 12.17 -5.67
C CYS A 229 -14.78 13.30 -4.67
N GLU A 230 -13.87 13.07 -3.74
CA GLU A 230 -13.51 14.04 -2.71
C GLU A 230 -12.08 13.84 -2.27
N GLU A 231 -11.40 14.94 -1.92
CA GLU A 231 -10.04 14.95 -1.42
C GLU A 231 -9.86 15.99 -0.32
N GLY A 232 -9.02 15.71 0.66
CA GLY A 232 -8.64 16.68 1.67
C GLY A 232 -7.94 16.10 2.89
N PRO A 233 -7.65 16.96 3.89
CA PRO A 233 -7.16 16.52 5.18
C PRO A 233 -8.08 15.47 5.79
N SER A 234 -7.51 14.43 6.39
CA SER A 234 -8.26 13.30 6.96
C SER A 234 -9.30 13.74 7.99
N GLU A 235 -8.90 14.65 8.87
CA GLU A 235 -9.81 15.20 9.91
C GLU A 235 -11.06 15.84 9.29
N ARG A 236 -10.90 16.62 8.21
CA ARG A 236 -12.03 17.24 7.50
C ARG A 236 -12.96 16.20 6.89
N LEU A 237 -12.40 15.22 6.19
CA LEU A 237 -13.21 14.19 5.51
C LEU A 237 -13.99 13.32 6.50
N ILE A 238 -13.40 13.02 7.65
CA ILE A 238 -14.05 12.20 8.68
C ILE A 238 -15.16 13.00 9.40
N ASN A 239 -14.89 14.25 9.77
CA ASN A 239 -15.82 15.02 10.60
C ASN A 239 -16.89 15.79 9.78
N SER A 240 -16.57 16.16 8.54
CA SER A 240 -17.43 17.02 7.71
C SER A 240 -17.27 16.71 6.22
N PRO A 241 -17.60 15.48 5.76
CA PRO A 241 -17.56 15.12 4.36
C PRO A 241 -18.52 16.00 3.55
N ALA A 242 -18.07 16.48 2.39
CA ALA A 242 -18.88 17.33 1.53
C ALA A 242 -19.65 16.51 0.49
N HIS A 243 -18.97 15.54 -0.14
CA HIS A 243 -19.53 14.76 -1.23
C HIS A 243 -20.57 13.73 -0.73
N PRO A 244 -21.73 13.57 -1.40
CA PRO A 244 -22.78 12.62 -0.97
C PRO A 244 -22.28 11.18 -0.81
N TYR A 245 -21.39 10.71 -1.70
CA TYR A 245 -20.81 9.38 -1.62
C TYR A 245 -19.93 9.20 -0.38
N THR A 246 -19.11 10.20 -0.02
CA THR A 246 -18.30 10.16 1.20
C THR A 246 -19.17 10.09 2.45
N LYS A 247 -20.29 10.86 2.46
CA LYS A 247 -21.29 10.78 3.54
C LYS A 247 -21.88 9.39 3.67
N ALA A 248 -22.28 8.79 2.54
CA ALA A 248 -22.84 7.45 2.52
C ALA A 248 -21.81 6.39 3.01
N LEU A 249 -20.53 6.52 2.65
CA LEU A 249 -19.47 5.66 3.16
C LEU A 249 -19.31 5.80 4.68
N MET A 250 -19.38 7.02 5.22
CA MET A 250 -19.32 7.26 6.67
C MET A 250 -20.53 6.69 7.40
N GLU A 251 -21.72 6.80 6.83
CA GLU A 251 -22.97 6.27 7.42
C GLU A 251 -22.99 4.73 7.43
N ALA A 252 -22.33 4.10 6.46
CA ALA A 252 -22.20 2.65 6.36
C ALA A 252 -21.23 2.04 7.40
N VAL A 253 -20.40 2.87 8.05
CA VAL A 253 -19.51 2.40 9.12
C VAL A 253 -20.33 2.08 10.37
N PRO A 254 -20.25 0.82 10.90
CA PRO A 254 -20.95 0.47 12.14
C PRO A 254 -20.46 1.38 13.29
N ARG A 255 -21.36 2.16 13.87
CA ARG A 255 -21.05 2.93 15.08
C ARG A 255 -20.90 1.96 16.24
N LEU A 256 -19.73 1.93 16.87
CA LEU A 256 -19.46 1.09 18.07
C LEU A 256 -20.43 1.36 19.22
N ASP A 257 -21.13 2.48 19.22
CA ASP A 257 -22.15 2.84 20.21
C ASP A 257 -23.45 2.03 20.10
N ALA A 258 -23.69 1.34 18.97
CA ALA A 258 -24.88 0.52 18.76
C ALA A 258 -24.79 -0.89 19.37
N ILE A 259 -23.64 -1.27 19.94
CA ILE A 259 -23.40 -2.62 20.53
C ILE A 259 -23.54 -2.60 22.07
N ARG A 260 -23.86 -1.45 22.66
CA ARG A 260 -24.11 -1.29 24.11
C ARG A 260 -25.59 -1.11 24.47
N GLY A 261 -26.46 -1.73 23.71
CA GLY A 261 -27.88 -1.85 24.01
C GLY A 261 -28.28 -3.26 24.33
#